data_13fde66242c9e2b9732edda2f8ec4459
#
_entry.id   13fde66242c9e2b9732edda2f8ec4459
#
_cell.length_a   1.000
_cell.length_b   1.000
_cell.length_c   1.000
_cell.angle_alpha   90.00
_cell.angle_beta   90.00
_cell.angle_gamma   90.00
#
_symmetry.space_group_name_H-M   'P 1'
#
loop_
_entity.id
_entity.type
_entity.pdbx_description
1 polymer ?
#
loop_
_entity_poly.entity_id
_entity_poly.type
_entity_poly.pdbx_seq_one_letter_code
_entity_poly.pdbx_strand_id
1 'polypeptide(L)'
;VYGCGVLLLLSSMFRQALLIRRLRRHSTQERIGRIVLVRPTAQIASFSFFRTIYISRSVAEKDIAAIFAHEKSHVIHRHSLERIVMESLKALLWWNPFAWLAARALTEVEEFEADRDVLAEGHDTGNYLKTIFTQQFGYSPDVADSLSNSLTNSLTKKRIQMMTTPMKSRYALLRLIAMLPIVTGLLAAF
;
A
#
# COMPACT_ATOMS: atom_id res chain seq x y z
N VAL A 1 17.03 -10.88 -24.48
CA VAL A 1 16.97 -9.79 -23.50
C VAL A 1 15.58 -9.61 -22.93
N TYR A 2 14.52 -9.51 -23.76
CA TYR A 2 13.14 -9.27 -23.28
C TYR A 2 12.64 -10.34 -22.30
N GLY A 3 12.73 -11.62 -22.70
CA GLY A 3 12.29 -12.74 -21.87
C GLY A 3 13.03 -12.82 -20.51
N CYS A 4 14.30 -12.43 -20.47
CA CYS A 4 15.05 -12.39 -19.21
C CYS A 4 14.46 -11.37 -18.23
N GLY A 5 14.10 -10.18 -18.69
CA GLY A 5 13.46 -9.16 -17.84
C GLY A 5 12.12 -9.62 -17.27
N VAL A 6 11.27 -10.21 -18.12
CA VAL A 6 9.99 -10.80 -17.70
C VAL A 6 10.20 -11.90 -16.66
N LEU A 7 11.09 -12.85 -16.93
CA LEU A 7 11.39 -13.96 -16.00
C LEU A 7 11.93 -13.47 -14.66
N LEU A 8 12.79 -12.46 -14.63
CA LEU A 8 13.32 -11.88 -13.41
C LEU A 8 12.20 -11.25 -12.55
N LEU A 9 11.30 -10.48 -13.16
CA LEU A 9 10.20 -9.86 -12.42
C LEU A 9 9.18 -10.90 -11.93
N LEU A 10 8.80 -11.87 -12.77
CA LEU A 10 7.91 -12.96 -12.34
C LEU A 10 8.53 -13.82 -11.25
N SER A 11 9.83 -14.13 -11.33
CA SER A 11 10.53 -14.85 -10.27
C SER A 11 10.57 -14.08 -8.95
N SER A 12 10.68 -12.74 -9.01
CA SER A 12 10.56 -11.88 -7.84
C SER A 12 9.18 -11.94 -7.20
N MET A 13 8.11 -11.88 -7.99
CA MET A 13 6.73 -12.03 -7.50
C MET A 13 6.52 -13.41 -6.85
N PHE A 14 6.99 -14.47 -7.49
CA PHE A 14 6.90 -15.82 -6.94
C PHE A 14 7.66 -15.97 -5.62
N ARG A 15 8.87 -15.43 -5.54
CA ARG A 15 9.67 -15.40 -4.31
C ARG A 15 8.95 -14.67 -3.17
N GLN A 16 8.33 -13.51 -3.46
CA GLN A 16 7.54 -12.77 -2.47
C GLN A 16 6.35 -13.61 -1.96
N ALA A 17 5.63 -14.29 -2.85
CA ALA A 17 4.52 -15.16 -2.46
C ALA A 17 4.99 -16.31 -1.56
N LEU A 18 6.16 -16.92 -1.84
CA LEU A 18 6.74 -17.95 -0.99
C LEU A 18 7.14 -17.41 0.38
N LEU A 19 7.69 -16.19 0.46
CA LEU A 19 8.04 -15.55 1.73
C LEU A 19 6.80 -15.29 2.58
N ILE A 20 5.72 -14.76 1.99
CA ILE A 20 4.44 -14.54 2.67
C ILE A 20 3.88 -15.89 3.19
N ARG A 21 3.92 -16.94 2.36
CA ARG A 21 3.48 -18.30 2.77
C ARG A 21 4.31 -18.84 3.93
N ARG A 22 5.65 -18.67 3.89
CA ARG A 22 6.56 -19.08 4.96
C ARG A 22 6.27 -18.30 6.26
N LEU A 23 6.12 -16.98 6.15
CA LEU A 23 5.79 -16.10 7.27
C LEU A 23 4.49 -16.55 7.96
N ARG A 24 3.46 -16.83 7.17
CA ARG A 24 2.18 -17.32 7.69
C ARG A 24 2.30 -18.62 8.45
N ARG A 25 3.12 -19.58 7.98
CA ARG A 25 3.30 -20.90 8.62
C ARG A 25 3.99 -20.82 9.98
N HIS A 26 4.86 -19.84 10.16
CA HIS A 26 5.66 -19.68 11.38
C HIS A 26 5.10 -18.62 12.35
N SER A 27 3.86 -18.21 12.16
CA SER A 27 3.24 -17.16 12.97
C SER A 27 1.96 -17.65 13.61
N THR A 28 1.59 -17.07 14.76
CA THR A 28 0.26 -17.30 15.37
C THR A 28 -0.82 -16.70 14.48
N GLN A 29 -1.91 -17.43 14.33
CA GLN A 29 -3.03 -17.04 13.49
C GLN A 29 -4.29 -16.98 14.34
N GLU A 30 -5.07 -15.95 14.15
CA GLU A 30 -6.39 -15.75 14.76
C GLU A 30 -7.40 -15.47 13.66
N ARG A 31 -8.57 -16.06 13.74
CA ARG A 31 -9.62 -15.83 12.75
C ARG A 31 -10.66 -14.84 13.26
N ILE A 32 -10.79 -13.72 12.58
CA ILE A 32 -11.75 -12.67 12.88
C ILE A 32 -12.76 -12.62 11.71
N GLY A 33 -13.86 -13.35 11.84
CA GLY A 33 -14.86 -13.50 10.79
C GLY A 33 -14.29 -14.12 9.51
N ARG A 34 -14.22 -13.35 8.42
CA ARG A 34 -13.67 -13.77 7.12
C ARG A 34 -12.18 -13.44 6.95
N ILE A 35 -11.61 -12.72 7.90
CA ILE A 35 -10.21 -12.27 7.87
C ILE A 35 -9.39 -13.17 8.80
N VAL A 36 -8.15 -13.44 8.41
CA VAL A 36 -7.16 -14.11 9.24
C VAL A 36 -6.14 -13.08 9.68
N LEU A 37 -6.04 -12.84 10.98
CA LEU A 37 -5.00 -12.03 11.59
C LEU A 37 -3.78 -12.90 11.87
N VAL A 38 -2.62 -12.51 11.39
CA VAL A 38 -1.34 -13.17 11.59
C VAL A 38 -0.43 -12.24 12.39
N ARG A 39 0.14 -12.76 13.49
CA ARG A 39 1.03 -12.01 14.40
C ARG A 39 2.45 -12.57 14.30
N PRO A 40 3.25 -12.13 13.32
CA PRO A 40 4.63 -12.58 13.20
C PRO A 40 5.51 -12.03 14.34
N THR A 41 6.51 -12.84 14.72
CA THR A 41 7.55 -12.41 15.67
C THR A 41 8.59 -11.50 15.02
N ALA A 42 8.74 -11.57 13.70
CA ALA A 42 9.62 -10.70 12.95
C ALA A 42 9.14 -9.25 13.00
N GLN A 43 10.08 -8.32 13.13
CA GLN A 43 9.79 -6.88 13.00
C GLN A 43 9.62 -6.54 11.52
N ILE A 44 8.38 -6.48 11.11
CA ILE A 44 8.00 -6.13 9.73
C ILE A 44 6.94 -5.03 9.79
N ALA A 45 6.86 -4.22 8.74
CA ALA A 45 5.72 -3.33 8.56
C ALA A 45 4.44 -4.16 8.46
N SER A 46 3.32 -3.63 8.96
CA SER A 46 2.02 -4.26 8.79
C SER A 46 1.64 -4.25 7.33
N PHE A 47 0.97 -5.28 6.88
CA PHE A 47 0.47 -5.38 5.51
C PHE A 47 -0.68 -6.39 5.44
N SER A 48 -1.46 -6.30 4.38
CA SER A 48 -2.49 -7.29 4.07
C SER A 48 -2.19 -8.01 2.75
N PHE A 49 -2.61 -9.28 2.69
CA PHE A 49 -2.54 -10.08 1.48
C PHE A 49 -3.78 -10.95 1.34
N PHE A 50 -4.62 -10.70 0.34
CA PHE A 50 -5.96 -11.25 0.18
C PHE A 50 -6.81 -11.06 1.44
N ARG A 51 -7.17 -12.14 2.15
CA ARG A 51 -7.98 -12.14 3.38
C ARG A 51 -7.15 -12.28 4.64
N THR A 52 -5.86 -12.04 4.55
CA THR A 52 -4.93 -12.18 5.68
C THR A 52 -4.30 -10.84 5.98
N ILE A 53 -4.37 -10.40 7.22
CA ILE A 53 -3.74 -9.19 7.75
C ILE A 53 -2.54 -9.62 8.61
N TYR A 54 -1.40 -9.00 8.38
CA TYR A 54 -0.15 -9.24 9.11
C TYR A 54 0.18 -8.01 9.95
N ILE A 55 0.15 -8.14 11.27
CA ILE A 55 0.52 -7.09 12.22
C ILE A 55 1.62 -7.61 13.12
N SER A 56 2.81 -6.97 13.09
CA SER A 56 3.94 -7.36 13.92
C SER A 56 3.57 -7.32 15.41
N ARG A 57 4.16 -8.21 16.21
CA ARG A 57 4.03 -8.18 17.67
C ARG A 57 4.67 -6.97 18.31
N SER A 58 5.59 -6.29 17.60
CA SER A 58 6.24 -5.06 18.08
C SER A 58 5.35 -3.82 18.02
N VAL A 59 4.19 -3.91 17.36
CA VAL A 59 3.23 -2.81 17.29
C VAL A 59 2.62 -2.56 18.67
N ALA A 60 2.63 -1.30 19.12
CA ALA A 60 2.03 -0.91 20.39
C ALA A 60 0.52 -1.19 20.38
N GLU A 61 -0.01 -1.66 21.50
CA GLU A 61 -1.41 -2.12 21.60
C GLU A 61 -2.41 -1.02 21.24
N LYS A 62 -2.11 0.23 21.62
CA LYS A 62 -2.91 1.43 21.30
C LYS A 62 -3.04 1.68 19.77
N ASP A 63 -2.07 1.24 18.98
CA ASP A 63 -2.02 1.49 17.53
C ASP A 63 -2.64 0.36 16.71
N ILE A 64 -2.86 -0.82 17.35
CA ILE A 64 -3.35 -2.02 16.66
C ILE A 64 -4.70 -1.78 15.98
N ALA A 65 -5.62 -1.09 16.65
CA ALA A 65 -6.97 -0.86 16.13
C ALA A 65 -6.95 -0.06 14.82
N ALA A 66 -6.18 1.04 14.79
CA ALA A 66 -6.06 1.89 13.61
C ALA A 66 -5.34 1.18 12.45
N ILE A 67 -4.28 0.42 12.77
CA ILE A 67 -3.55 -0.38 11.78
C ILE A 67 -4.44 -1.49 11.23
N PHE A 68 -5.18 -2.17 12.09
CA PHE A 68 -6.12 -3.21 11.65
C PHE A 68 -7.21 -2.65 10.74
N ALA A 69 -7.76 -1.47 11.06
CA ALA A 69 -8.75 -0.78 10.23
C ALA A 69 -8.16 -0.46 8.85
N HIS A 70 -6.92 0.06 8.79
CA HIS A 70 -6.22 0.33 7.53
C HIS A 70 -6.03 -0.93 6.68
N GLU A 71 -5.47 -1.99 7.25
CA GLU A 71 -5.23 -3.24 6.54
C GLU A 71 -6.54 -3.96 6.15
N LYS A 72 -7.59 -3.80 6.95
CA LYS A 72 -8.94 -4.29 6.66
C LYS A 72 -9.51 -3.61 5.41
N SER A 73 -9.29 -2.31 5.21
CA SER A 73 -9.69 -1.60 4.00
C SER A 73 -9.06 -2.24 2.75
N HIS A 74 -7.76 -2.50 2.75
CA HIS A 74 -7.11 -3.21 1.65
C HIS A 74 -7.70 -4.59 1.36
N VAL A 75 -8.15 -5.31 2.39
CA VAL A 75 -8.84 -6.61 2.24
C VAL A 75 -10.21 -6.44 1.60
N ILE A 76 -11.00 -5.45 2.06
CA ILE A 76 -12.36 -5.18 1.58
C ILE A 76 -12.34 -4.77 0.11
N HIS A 77 -11.47 -3.83 -0.26
CA HIS A 77 -11.32 -3.31 -1.62
C HIS A 77 -10.55 -4.24 -2.54
N ARG A 78 -10.00 -5.36 -2.03
CA ARG A 78 -9.25 -6.37 -2.81
C ARG A 78 -7.98 -5.83 -3.48
N HIS A 79 -7.31 -4.85 -2.87
CA HIS A 79 -6.10 -4.24 -3.41
C HIS A 79 -5.00 -5.26 -3.73
N SER A 80 -4.94 -6.41 -3.02
CA SER A 80 -4.01 -7.49 -3.36
C SER A 80 -4.19 -8.02 -4.78
N LEU A 81 -5.44 -8.06 -5.29
CA LEU A 81 -5.71 -8.51 -6.66
C LEU A 81 -5.27 -7.44 -7.67
N GLU A 82 -5.59 -6.18 -7.41
CA GLU A 82 -5.17 -5.05 -8.25
C GLU A 82 -3.66 -4.96 -8.35
N ARG A 83 -2.95 -5.10 -7.22
CA ARG A 83 -1.48 -5.15 -7.19
C ARG A 83 -0.90 -6.30 -8.00
N ILE A 84 -1.47 -7.51 -7.91
CA ILE A 84 -1.01 -8.67 -8.71
C ILE A 84 -1.18 -8.40 -10.21
N VAL A 85 -2.34 -7.87 -10.62
CA VAL A 85 -2.59 -7.51 -12.02
C VAL A 85 -1.60 -6.45 -12.49
N MET A 86 -1.40 -5.39 -11.71
CA MET A 86 -0.49 -4.30 -12.04
C MET A 86 0.98 -4.77 -12.09
N GLU A 87 1.42 -5.60 -11.15
CA GLU A 87 2.77 -6.17 -11.16
C GLU A 87 2.98 -7.10 -12.37
N SER A 88 1.94 -7.85 -12.76
CA SER A 88 1.99 -8.69 -13.97
C SER A 88 2.11 -7.84 -15.23
N LEU A 89 1.33 -6.76 -15.35
CA LEU A 89 1.43 -5.80 -16.46
C LEU A 89 2.81 -5.14 -16.48
N LYS A 90 3.32 -4.73 -15.32
CA LYS A 90 4.66 -4.15 -15.19
C LYS A 90 5.76 -5.16 -15.61
N ALA A 91 5.58 -6.44 -15.30
CA ALA A 91 6.52 -7.49 -15.73
C ALA A 91 6.49 -7.69 -17.26
N LEU A 92 5.32 -7.63 -17.88
CA LEU A 92 5.18 -7.71 -19.34
C LEU A 92 5.71 -6.45 -20.04
N LEU A 93 5.53 -5.27 -19.44
CA LEU A 93 5.91 -3.97 -20.01
C LEU A 93 7.11 -3.36 -19.24
N TRP A 94 8.05 -4.21 -18.82
CA TRP A 94 9.13 -3.79 -17.91
C TRP A 94 10.03 -2.66 -18.46
N TRP A 95 10.15 -2.54 -19.77
CA TRP A 95 10.90 -1.45 -20.43
C TRP A 95 10.10 -0.15 -20.52
N ASN A 96 8.80 -0.19 -20.28
CA ASN A 96 7.93 0.97 -20.43
C ASN A 96 7.86 1.74 -19.09
N PRO A 97 8.39 2.98 -19.02
CA PRO A 97 8.37 3.77 -17.78
C PRO A 97 6.95 4.08 -17.29
N PHE A 98 5.97 4.15 -18.19
CA PHE A 98 4.57 4.42 -17.83
C PHE A 98 3.97 3.27 -17.03
N ALA A 99 4.38 2.01 -17.25
CA ALA A 99 3.94 0.88 -16.44
C ALA A 99 4.38 1.04 -14.96
N TRP A 100 5.59 1.54 -14.74
CA TRP A 100 6.10 1.81 -13.40
C TRP A 100 5.41 3.01 -12.73
N LEU A 101 5.13 4.07 -13.51
CA LEU A 101 4.37 5.23 -13.02
C LEU A 101 2.93 4.84 -12.67
N ALA A 102 2.27 4.03 -13.49
CA ALA A 102 0.93 3.51 -13.22
C ALA A 102 0.89 2.66 -11.94
N ALA A 103 1.87 1.77 -11.74
CA ALA A 103 1.97 0.98 -10.52
C ALA A 103 2.13 1.86 -9.26
N ARG A 104 2.93 2.93 -9.33
CA ARG A 104 3.06 3.91 -8.24
C ARG A 104 1.76 4.65 -7.99
N ALA A 105 1.09 5.11 -9.04
CA ALA A 105 -0.18 5.83 -8.93
C ALA A 105 -1.27 4.94 -8.32
N LEU A 106 -1.33 3.65 -8.70
CA LEU A 106 -2.23 2.69 -8.09
C LEU A 106 -1.98 2.58 -6.59
N THR A 107 -0.73 2.36 -6.18
CA THR A 107 -0.37 2.29 -4.75
C THR A 107 -0.80 3.56 -3.99
N GLU A 108 -0.57 4.76 -4.58
CA GLU A 108 -0.99 6.01 -3.95
C GLU A 108 -2.51 6.07 -3.73
N VAL A 109 -3.30 5.65 -4.71
CA VAL A 109 -4.77 5.63 -4.62
C VAL A 109 -5.25 4.64 -3.56
N GLU A 110 -4.69 3.43 -3.55
CA GLU A 110 -5.02 2.39 -2.57
C GLU A 110 -4.73 2.85 -1.13
N GLU A 111 -3.60 3.53 -0.90
CA GLU A 111 -3.26 4.09 0.41
C GLU A 111 -4.23 5.23 0.81
N PHE A 112 -4.61 6.10 -0.13
CA PHE A 112 -5.57 7.17 0.15
C PHE A 112 -6.97 6.63 0.45
N GLU A 113 -7.37 5.55 -0.19
CA GLU A 113 -8.64 4.88 0.08
C GLU A 113 -8.64 4.24 1.47
N ALA A 114 -7.57 3.54 1.82
CA ALA A 114 -7.43 2.94 3.14
C ALA A 114 -7.40 3.98 4.26
N ASP A 115 -6.67 5.09 4.08
CA ASP A 115 -6.63 6.19 5.05
C ASP A 115 -8.02 6.82 5.24
N ARG A 116 -8.73 7.06 4.14
CA ARG A 116 -10.10 7.61 4.19
C ARG A 116 -11.04 6.70 4.99
N ASP A 117 -10.94 5.40 4.79
CA ASP A 117 -11.79 4.43 5.49
C ASP A 117 -11.51 4.42 6.99
N VAL A 118 -10.24 4.50 7.40
CA VAL A 118 -9.84 4.61 8.81
C VAL A 118 -10.45 5.86 9.45
N LEU A 119 -10.37 7.01 8.77
CA LEU A 119 -10.96 8.25 9.28
C LEU A 119 -12.50 8.19 9.31
N ALA A 120 -13.12 7.52 8.34
CA ALA A 120 -14.58 7.31 8.30
C ALA A 120 -15.06 6.36 9.41
N GLU A 121 -14.23 5.42 9.89
CA GLU A 121 -14.51 4.59 11.07
C GLU A 121 -14.40 5.38 12.39
N GLY A 122 -14.02 6.68 12.36
CA GLY A 122 -13.99 7.57 13.52
C GLY A 122 -12.65 7.57 14.29
N HIS A 123 -11.58 7.04 13.72
CA HIS A 123 -10.26 7.13 14.33
C HIS A 123 -9.77 8.60 14.34
N ASP A 124 -9.14 9.00 15.45
CA ASP A 124 -8.56 10.34 15.58
C ASP A 124 -7.42 10.54 14.59
N THR A 125 -7.54 11.60 13.77
CA THR A 125 -6.58 11.90 12.70
C THR A 125 -5.16 12.10 13.23
N GLY A 126 -4.99 12.80 14.36
CA GLY A 126 -3.67 13.10 14.93
C GLY A 126 -2.96 11.84 15.42
N ASN A 127 -3.68 10.97 16.13
CA ASN A 127 -3.14 9.69 16.60
C ASN A 127 -2.84 8.76 15.43
N TYR A 128 -3.71 8.72 14.44
CA TYR A 128 -3.50 7.89 13.26
C TYR A 128 -2.28 8.33 12.45
N LEU A 129 -2.07 9.64 12.27
CA LEU A 129 -0.86 10.16 11.63
C LEU A 129 0.41 9.76 12.36
N LYS A 130 0.40 9.82 13.70
CA LYS A 130 1.53 9.35 14.54
C LYS A 130 1.79 7.86 14.32
N THR A 131 0.73 7.06 14.26
CA THR A 131 0.83 5.62 14.02
C THR A 131 1.45 5.32 12.66
N ILE A 132 0.99 5.96 11.57
CA ILE A 132 1.57 5.82 10.23
C ILE A 132 3.04 6.19 10.26
N PHE A 133 3.38 7.31 10.88
CA PHE A 133 4.74 7.79 10.95
C PHE A 133 5.65 6.81 11.70
N THR A 134 5.19 6.31 12.85
CA THR A 134 5.93 5.31 13.64
C THR A 134 6.13 4.01 12.86
N GLN A 135 5.12 3.56 12.12
CA GLN A 135 5.25 2.38 11.27
C GLN A 135 6.25 2.56 10.12
N GLN A 136 6.24 3.73 9.50
CA GLN A 136 7.10 4.02 8.35
C GLN A 136 8.57 4.21 8.75
N PHE A 137 8.82 4.87 9.87
CA PHE A 137 10.16 5.30 10.28
C PHE A 137 10.66 4.63 11.56
N GLY A 138 9.82 3.89 12.27
CA GLY A 138 10.18 3.14 13.48
C GLY A 138 10.43 3.99 14.70
N TYR A 139 10.08 5.30 14.69
CA TYR A 139 10.27 6.23 15.83
C TYR A 139 9.18 7.30 15.90
N SER A 140 9.11 7.98 17.06
CA SER A 140 8.10 8.99 17.34
C SER A 140 8.31 10.28 16.50
N PRO A 141 7.22 10.98 16.12
CA PRO A 141 7.26 12.24 15.37
C PRO A 141 8.08 13.35 16.03
N ASP A 142 8.29 13.30 17.34
CA ASP A 142 9.06 14.30 18.08
C ASP A 142 10.55 14.36 17.67
N VAL A 143 11.04 13.33 16.96
CA VAL A 143 12.39 13.29 16.38
C VAL A 143 12.39 13.71 14.91
N ALA A 144 11.21 13.99 14.35
CA ALA A 144 11.00 14.21 12.91
C ALA A 144 11.48 15.58 12.39
N ASP A 145 11.73 16.55 13.26
CA ASP A 145 12.20 17.88 12.84
C ASP A 145 13.53 17.84 12.06
N SER A 146 14.36 16.84 12.34
CA SER A 146 15.62 16.60 11.60
C SER A 146 15.43 15.88 10.27
N LEU A 147 14.24 15.30 10.03
CA LEU A 147 13.93 14.47 8.85
C LEU A 147 13.02 15.15 7.84
N SER A 148 12.60 16.40 8.10
CA SER A 148 11.71 17.17 7.21
C SER A 148 12.24 17.23 5.76
N ASN A 149 13.53 17.14 5.57
CA ASN A 149 14.16 17.15 4.24
C ASN A 149 14.00 15.83 3.46
N SER A 150 13.82 14.68 4.13
CA SER A 150 13.61 13.38 3.46
C SER A 150 12.14 13.09 3.13
N LEU A 151 11.21 13.81 3.77
CA LEU A 151 9.76 13.69 3.53
C LEU A 151 9.27 14.44 2.29
N THR A 152 10.12 15.21 1.62
CA THR A 152 9.70 16.15 0.55
C THR A 152 9.06 15.47 -0.67
N ASN A 153 9.29 14.17 -0.91
CA ASN A 153 8.71 13.45 -2.06
C ASN A 153 8.11 12.09 -1.71
N SER A 154 7.85 11.79 -0.44
CA SER A 154 7.37 10.48 -0.05
C SER A 154 5.84 10.36 -0.16
N LEU A 155 5.38 9.15 -0.41
CA LEU A 155 3.96 8.79 -0.36
C LEU A 155 3.33 9.22 0.98
N THR A 156 4.06 9.11 2.09
CA THR A 156 3.62 9.52 3.43
C THR A 156 3.21 11.00 3.49
N LYS A 157 4.00 11.91 2.88
CA LYS A 157 3.62 13.34 2.80
C LYS A 157 2.32 13.54 2.04
N LYS A 158 2.13 12.85 0.91
CA LYS A 158 0.88 12.90 0.13
C LYS A 158 -0.31 12.39 0.95
N ARG A 159 -0.13 11.29 1.71
CA ARG A 159 -1.14 10.75 2.62
C ARG A 159 -1.54 11.77 3.70
N ILE A 160 -0.56 12.36 4.38
CA ILE A 160 -0.80 13.41 5.38
C ILE A 160 -1.56 14.59 4.77
N GLN A 161 -1.11 15.08 3.61
CA GLN A 161 -1.77 16.18 2.93
C GLN A 161 -3.21 15.86 2.54
N MET A 162 -3.47 14.65 2.07
CA MET A 162 -4.82 14.19 1.71
C MET A 162 -5.75 14.15 2.94
N MET A 163 -5.26 13.64 4.08
CA MET A 163 -6.04 13.54 5.32
C MET A 163 -6.31 14.91 5.98
N THR A 164 -5.43 15.88 5.80
CA THR A 164 -5.54 17.21 6.42
C THR A 164 -6.20 18.25 5.53
N THR A 165 -6.28 18.00 4.21
CA THR A 165 -6.86 18.95 3.26
C THR A 165 -8.16 18.38 2.68
N PRO A 166 -9.29 19.10 2.79
CA PRO A 166 -10.55 18.62 2.21
C PRO A 166 -10.44 18.51 0.69
N MET A 167 -10.41 17.28 0.18
CA MET A 167 -10.35 17.02 -1.27
C MET A 167 -11.66 17.40 -1.94
N LYS A 168 -11.61 18.40 -2.81
CA LYS A 168 -12.71 18.69 -3.74
C LYS A 168 -12.73 17.60 -4.83
N SER A 169 -13.66 16.67 -4.70
CA SER A 169 -13.88 15.48 -5.54
C SER A 169 -14.05 15.75 -7.05
N ARG A 170 -14.18 17.00 -7.49
CA ARG A 170 -14.46 17.36 -8.88
C ARG A 170 -13.34 17.03 -9.89
N TYR A 171 -12.12 16.79 -9.41
CA TYR A 171 -10.98 16.60 -10.31
C TYR A 171 -10.56 15.14 -10.50
N ALA A 172 -11.13 14.18 -9.76
CA ALA A 172 -10.80 12.76 -9.90
C ALA A 172 -11.21 12.22 -11.28
N LEU A 173 -12.41 12.57 -11.72
CA LEU A 173 -12.95 12.17 -13.05
C LEU A 173 -12.15 12.81 -14.20
N LEU A 174 -11.75 14.08 -14.05
CA LEU A 174 -10.92 14.78 -15.04
C LEU A 174 -9.52 14.17 -15.17
N ARG A 175 -8.92 13.68 -14.08
CA ARG A 175 -7.64 12.96 -14.12
C ARG A 175 -7.76 11.62 -14.84
N LEU A 176 -8.87 10.91 -14.64
CA LEU A 176 -9.14 9.64 -15.32
C LEU A 176 -9.33 9.86 -16.83
N ILE A 177 -10.04 10.91 -17.22
CA ILE A 177 -10.24 11.29 -18.64
C ILE A 177 -8.92 11.75 -19.28
N ALA A 178 -8.07 12.46 -18.54
CA ALA A 178 -6.75 12.88 -19.02
C ALA A 178 -5.76 11.71 -19.22
N MET A 179 -6.00 10.56 -18.59
CA MET A 179 -5.22 9.33 -18.81
C MET A 179 -5.62 8.58 -20.09
N LEU A 180 -6.87 8.75 -20.59
CA LEU A 180 -7.38 8.09 -21.79
C LEU A 180 -6.51 8.31 -23.04
N PRO A 181 -6.09 9.55 -23.41
CA PRO A 181 -5.25 9.76 -24.60
C PRO A 181 -3.84 9.17 -24.44
N ILE A 182 -3.33 9.02 -23.22
CA ILE A 182 -2.05 8.37 -22.96
C ILE A 182 -2.16 6.87 -23.20
N VAL A 183 -3.25 6.25 -22.75
CA VAL A 183 -3.52 4.82 -22.94
C VAL A 183 -3.81 4.52 -24.42
N THR A 184 -4.60 5.36 -25.09
CA THR A 184 -4.90 5.18 -26.53
C THR A 184 -3.67 5.44 -27.40
N GLY A 185 -2.83 6.42 -27.07
CA GLY A 185 -1.57 6.65 -27.77
C GLY A 185 -0.57 5.51 -27.62
N LEU A 186 -0.54 4.86 -26.46
CA LEU A 186 0.27 3.66 -26.21
C LEU A 186 -0.25 2.44 -27.01
N LEU A 187 -1.57 2.27 -27.12
CA LEU A 187 -2.17 1.19 -27.90
C LEU A 187 -2.03 1.40 -29.43
N ALA A 188 -1.95 2.64 -29.88
CA ALA A 188 -1.75 2.98 -31.31
C ALA A 188 -0.29 2.92 -31.76
N ALA A 189 0.67 2.88 -30.84
CA ALA A 189 2.11 2.80 -31.12
C ALA A 189 2.65 1.36 -31.21
N PHE A 190 1.78 0.37 -31.07
CA PHE A 190 2.02 -1.06 -31.27
C PHE A 190 1.04 -1.65 -32.27
#